data_90e8411f8acae3a0295600c0ec97e82d
#
_entry.id   90e8411f8acae3a0295600c0ec97e82d
#
_cell.length_a   1.000
_cell.length_b   1.000
_cell.length_c   1.000
_cell.angle_alpha   90.00
_cell.angle_beta   90.00
_cell.angle_gamma   90.00
#
_symmetry.space_group_name_H-M   'P 1'
#
loop_
_entity.id
_entity.type
_entity.pdbx_description
1 polymer ?
#
loop_
_entity_poly.entity_id
_entity_poly.type
_entity_poly.pdbx_seq_one_letter_code
_entity_poly.pdbx_strand_id
1 'polypeptide(L)'
;MIDLIGNKTQIACGLLCCCSMAYAQSNDNSEVVVLNAGWEFSQAGTELWRPAQVPGTVHQDLIYHKQIPDPFYGINEQKIQWVENEDWEYRTAFTVTPEQLKRDDAQLVFEGLDTYADVYLNGALLLKADNMFVGYTIPVKSQLRLGENLLHIYFHSPIRQTMPQYNSNGFNYPADNDHHEKHVSVFSRKAPYSYGWDW
;
A
#
# COMPACT_ATOMS: atom_id res chain seq x y z
N MET A 1 -3.20 3.47 -5.95
CA MET A 1 -2.79 3.87 -7.33
C MET A 1 -1.28 3.79 -7.37
N ILE A 2 -0.69 3.22 -8.39
CA ILE A 2 0.76 3.12 -8.53
C ILE A 2 1.13 3.84 -9.82
N ASP A 3 1.95 4.89 -9.69
CA ASP A 3 2.40 5.71 -10.82
C ASP A 3 3.89 5.50 -11.07
N LEU A 4 4.28 5.37 -12.33
CA LEU A 4 5.68 5.36 -12.77
C LEU A 4 6.01 6.75 -13.34
N ILE A 5 6.79 7.56 -12.62
CA ILE A 5 7.11 8.95 -12.99
C ILE A 5 8.58 9.10 -13.35
N GLY A 6 8.87 9.78 -14.45
CA GLY A 6 10.24 10.12 -14.88
C GLY A 6 10.54 11.62 -14.79
N ASN A 7 11.71 11.90 -14.28
CA ASN A 7 12.52 13.14 -14.28
C ASN A 7 11.94 14.48 -13.83
N LYS A 8 12.43 14.97 -12.66
CA LYS A 8 12.46 16.42 -12.32
C LYS A 8 13.88 16.85 -12.03
N THR A 9 14.43 17.74 -12.86
CA THR A 9 15.66 18.47 -12.54
C THR A 9 15.27 19.86 -12.04
N GLN A 10 15.53 20.19 -10.77
CA GLN A 10 15.49 21.56 -10.28
C GLN A 10 16.88 22.16 -10.33
N ILE A 11 17.05 23.26 -11.08
CA ILE A 11 18.23 24.11 -10.98
C ILE A 11 17.76 25.49 -10.52
N ALA A 12 18.18 25.90 -9.33
CA ALA A 12 18.08 27.28 -8.87
C ALA A 12 19.44 27.97 -9.03
N CYS A 13 19.52 29.00 -9.85
CA CYS A 13 20.65 29.93 -9.83
C CYS A 13 20.13 31.35 -10.07
N GLY A 14 20.33 32.22 -9.09
CA GLY A 14 20.07 33.64 -9.22
C GLY A 14 21.32 34.36 -9.68
N LEU A 15 21.22 35.17 -10.75
CA LEU A 15 21.95 36.44 -10.95
C LEU A 15 21.30 37.23 -12.10
N LEU A 16 21.03 38.51 -11.86
CA LEU A 16 20.52 39.44 -12.86
C LEU A 16 21.52 39.61 -14.04
N CYS A 17 21.04 39.34 -15.25
CA CYS A 17 21.53 40.00 -16.45
C CYS A 17 20.48 39.92 -17.56
N CYS A 18 20.15 41.06 -18.17
CA CYS A 18 19.24 41.17 -19.30
C CYS A 18 19.70 40.29 -20.46
N CYS A 19 19.07 39.16 -20.68
CA CYS A 19 19.08 38.41 -21.92
C CYS A 19 17.76 37.65 -22.03
N SER A 20 17.21 37.67 -23.23
CA SER A 20 16.00 36.97 -23.66
C SER A 20 15.74 35.68 -22.89
N MET A 21 14.63 35.64 -22.13
CA MET A 21 14.17 34.42 -21.50
C MET A 21 13.75 33.42 -22.56
N ALA A 22 14.66 32.51 -22.90
CA ALA A 22 14.25 31.24 -23.46
C ALA A 22 13.56 30.48 -22.31
N TYR A 23 12.24 30.44 -22.34
CA TYR A 23 11.50 29.46 -21.54
C TYR A 23 11.93 28.08 -22.05
N ALA A 24 12.79 27.42 -21.30
CA ALA A 24 12.99 26.00 -21.47
C ALA A 24 11.64 25.36 -21.09
N GLN A 25 10.83 25.02 -22.07
CA GLN A 25 9.76 24.07 -21.89
C GLN A 25 10.44 22.78 -21.44
N SER A 26 10.30 22.45 -20.16
CA SER A 26 10.59 21.10 -19.70
C SER A 26 9.60 20.22 -20.45
N ASN A 27 10.05 19.50 -21.46
CA ASN A 27 9.32 18.36 -21.99
C ASN A 27 9.29 17.34 -20.84
N ASP A 28 8.29 17.45 -20.01
CA ASP A 28 7.98 16.42 -19.01
C ASP A 28 7.48 15.20 -19.80
N ASN A 29 8.42 14.37 -20.23
CA ASN A 29 8.16 13.14 -20.96
C ASN A 29 7.91 11.99 -19.97
N SER A 30 7.27 12.29 -18.83
CA SER A 30 6.87 11.28 -17.86
C SER A 30 5.72 10.45 -18.43
N GLU A 31 5.81 9.15 -18.23
CA GLU A 31 4.74 8.20 -18.54
C GLU A 31 4.25 7.60 -17.22
N VAL A 32 2.95 7.68 -17.01
CA VAL A 32 2.29 7.09 -15.84
C VAL A 32 1.60 5.80 -16.26
N VAL A 33 1.92 4.71 -15.57
CA VAL A 33 1.26 3.42 -15.73
C VAL A 33 0.50 3.10 -14.44
N VAL A 34 -0.83 3.02 -14.53
CA VAL A 34 -1.69 2.72 -13.38
C VAL A 34 -1.83 1.20 -13.25
N LEU A 35 -1.38 0.66 -12.12
CA LEU A 35 -1.48 -0.77 -11.82
C LEU A 35 -2.74 -1.05 -10.98
N ASN A 36 -3.91 -1.06 -11.62
CA ASN A 36 -5.22 -1.31 -10.98
C ASN A 36 -5.91 -2.59 -11.47
N ALA A 37 -5.25 -3.39 -12.27
CA ALA A 37 -5.81 -4.61 -12.84
C ALA A 37 -4.89 -5.81 -12.62
N GLY A 38 -5.44 -7.02 -12.73
CA GLY A 38 -4.68 -8.26 -12.62
C GLY A 38 -4.19 -8.58 -11.21
N TRP A 39 -4.77 -7.96 -10.19
CA TRP A 39 -4.43 -8.25 -8.80
C TRP A 39 -5.06 -9.55 -8.34
N GLU A 40 -4.31 -10.25 -7.52
CA GLU A 40 -4.76 -11.43 -6.78
C GLU A 40 -4.44 -11.24 -5.30
N PHE A 41 -5.25 -11.83 -4.42
CA PHE A 41 -4.99 -11.87 -2.99
C PHE A 41 -5.06 -13.30 -2.45
N SER A 42 -4.43 -13.52 -1.31
CA SER A 42 -4.44 -14.77 -0.56
C SER A 42 -4.29 -14.48 0.93
N GLN A 43 -4.88 -15.31 1.77
CA GLN A 43 -4.45 -15.39 3.17
C GLN A 43 -3.04 -15.95 3.23
N ALA A 44 -2.15 -15.29 3.95
CA ALA A 44 -0.75 -15.66 4.00
C ALA A 44 -0.54 -17.12 4.43
N GLY A 45 0.35 -17.80 3.72
CA GLY A 45 0.67 -19.21 3.97
C GLY A 45 -0.32 -20.23 3.41
N THR A 46 -1.42 -19.79 2.75
CA THR A 46 -2.38 -20.74 2.14
C THR A 46 -2.14 -20.97 0.65
N GLU A 47 -1.48 -20.04 -0.03
CA GLU A 47 -1.26 -20.05 -1.49
C GLU A 47 -2.56 -20.19 -2.33
N LEU A 48 -3.69 -19.85 -1.75
CA LEU A 48 -5.00 -19.92 -2.40
C LEU A 48 -5.34 -18.57 -3.04
N TRP A 49 -4.63 -18.26 -4.12
CA TRP A 49 -4.76 -16.98 -4.83
C TRP A 49 -6.12 -16.84 -5.52
N ARG A 50 -6.74 -15.68 -5.36
CA ARG A 50 -8.02 -15.30 -5.95
C ARG A 50 -7.93 -13.89 -6.51
N PRO A 51 -8.71 -13.56 -7.58
CA PRO A 51 -8.79 -12.20 -8.07
C PRO A 51 -9.13 -11.18 -6.96
N ALA A 52 -8.45 -10.05 -6.97
CA ALA A 52 -8.62 -8.96 -6.03
C ALA A 52 -8.95 -7.65 -6.74
N GLN A 53 -9.63 -6.75 -6.04
CA GLN A 53 -9.88 -5.39 -6.50
C GLN A 53 -8.91 -4.42 -5.83
N VAL A 54 -8.16 -3.67 -6.65
CA VAL A 54 -7.25 -2.61 -6.20
C VAL A 54 -7.55 -1.32 -7.00
N PRO A 55 -7.84 -0.19 -6.32
CA PRO A 55 -7.94 -0.04 -4.87
C PRO A 55 -9.14 -0.78 -4.27
N GLY A 56 -8.99 -1.26 -3.05
CA GLY A 56 -10.00 -2.04 -2.35
C GLY A 56 -9.54 -2.46 -0.95
N THR A 57 -10.32 -3.33 -0.32
CA THR A 57 -10.00 -3.89 0.99
C THR A 57 -10.15 -5.41 0.98
N VAL A 58 -9.42 -6.09 1.85
CA VAL A 58 -9.53 -7.56 2.00
C VAL A 58 -10.97 -8.00 2.30
N HIS A 59 -11.73 -7.22 3.07
CA HIS A 59 -13.13 -7.53 3.35
C HIS A 59 -13.99 -7.51 2.09
N GLN A 60 -13.80 -6.54 1.20
CA GLN A 60 -14.53 -6.48 -0.09
C GLN A 60 -14.22 -7.70 -0.95
N ASP A 61 -12.94 -8.08 -1.04
CA ASP A 61 -12.52 -9.26 -1.79
C ASP A 61 -13.11 -10.55 -1.17
N LEU A 62 -13.06 -10.70 0.16
CA LEU A 62 -13.65 -11.85 0.86
C LEU A 62 -15.16 -11.94 0.67
N ILE A 63 -15.89 -10.81 0.68
CA ILE A 63 -17.34 -10.75 0.40
C ILE A 63 -17.60 -11.16 -1.05
N TYR A 64 -16.85 -10.60 -2.00
CA TYR A 64 -16.99 -10.92 -3.42
C TYR A 64 -16.84 -12.43 -3.68
N HIS A 65 -15.88 -13.06 -3.02
CA HIS A 65 -15.64 -14.51 -3.11
C HIS A 65 -16.51 -15.33 -2.16
N LYS A 66 -17.48 -14.72 -1.45
CA LYS A 66 -18.41 -15.41 -0.52
C LYS A 66 -17.70 -16.17 0.61
N GLN A 67 -16.52 -15.70 1.01
CA GLN A 67 -15.75 -16.29 2.11
C GLN A 67 -16.18 -15.74 3.48
N ILE A 68 -16.75 -14.53 3.49
CA ILE A 68 -17.37 -13.93 4.66
C ILE A 68 -18.78 -13.46 4.31
N PRO A 69 -19.70 -13.41 5.29
CA PRO A 69 -21.03 -12.82 5.10
C PRO A 69 -20.92 -11.29 5.04
N ASP A 70 -22.00 -10.64 4.57
CA ASP A 70 -22.13 -9.19 4.62
C ASP A 70 -22.03 -8.71 6.09
N PRO A 71 -21.02 -7.90 6.44
CA PRO A 71 -20.82 -7.43 7.81
C PRO A 71 -21.96 -6.56 8.34
N PHE A 72 -22.67 -5.85 7.46
CA PHE A 72 -23.74 -4.94 7.83
C PHE A 72 -25.08 -5.65 8.10
N TYR A 73 -25.14 -6.96 7.98
CA TYR A 73 -26.36 -7.70 8.23
C TYR A 73 -26.34 -8.42 9.59
N GLY A 74 -27.24 -8.01 10.48
CA GLY A 74 -27.42 -8.63 11.81
C GLY A 74 -26.18 -8.52 12.68
N ILE A 75 -25.64 -9.65 13.11
CA ILE A 75 -24.43 -9.75 13.95
C ILE A 75 -23.24 -10.30 13.18
N ASN A 76 -23.22 -10.21 11.86
CA ASN A 76 -22.17 -10.81 11.05
C ASN A 76 -20.80 -10.17 11.30
N GLU A 77 -20.74 -8.90 11.70
CA GLU A 77 -19.49 -8.24 12.10
C GLU A 77 -18.70 -9.04 13.13
N GLN A 78 -19.40 -9.67 14.10
CA GLN A 78 -18.75 -10.50 15.11
C GLN A 78 -18.14 -11.79 14.53
N LYS A 79 -18.69 -12.28 13.43
CA LYS A 79 -18.22 -13.51 12.77
C LYS A 79 -16.98 -13.30 11.92
N ILE A 80 -16.67 -12.05 11.56
CA ILE A 80 -15.58 -11.71 10.66
C ILE A 80 -14.34 -11.12 11.37
N GLN A 81 -14.37 -10.99 12.70
CA GLN A 81 -13.26 -10.45 13.49
C GLN A 81 -11.95 -11.24 13.33
N TRP A 82 -12.02 -12.48 12.85
CA TRP A 82 -10.83 -13.28 12.56
C TRP A 82 -9.96 -12.67 11.45
N VAL A 83 -10.54 -11.89 10.54
CA VAL A 83 -9.84 -11.30 9.39
C VAL A 83 -8.70 -10.38 9.82
N GLU A 84 -8.89 -9.63 10.92
CA GLU A 84 -7.88 -8.71 11.46
C GLU A 84 -6.68 -9.42 12.10
N ASN A 85 -6.87 -10.69 12.49
CA ASN A 85 -5.83 -11.52 13.11
C ASN A 85 -4.96 -12.24 12.07
N GLU A 86 -5.33 -12.21 10.81
CA GLU A 86 -4.60 -12.88 9.74
C GLU A 86 -3.71 -11.91 8.95
N ASP A 87 -2.65 -12.44 8.36
CA ASP A 87 -1.84 -11.71 7.38
C ASP A 87 -2.40 -11.97 5.98
N TRP A 88 -2.27 -10.99 5.12
CA TRP A 88 -2.82 -11.04 3.76
C TRP A 88 -1.76 -10.70 2.73
N GLU A 89 -1.81 -11.37 1.61
CA GLU A 89 -0.89 -11.15 0.50
C GLU A 89 -1.66 -10.67 -0.73
N TYR A 90 -1.09 -9.68 -1.42
CA TYR A 90 -1.57 -9.17 -2.70
C TYR A 90 -0.46 -9.21 -3.73
N ARG A 91 -0.78 -9.59 -4.95
CA ARG A 91 0.21 -9.58 -6.04
C ARG A 91 -0.40 -9.17 -7.37
N THR A 92 0.43 -8.58 -8.22
CA THR A 92 0.10 -8.35 -9.63
C THR A 92 1.35 -8.44 -10.48
N ALA A 93 1.20 -8.89 -11.72
CA ALA A 93 2.25 -8.85 -12.71
C ALA A 93 2.01 -7.71 -13.69
N PHE A 94 3.08 -7.03 -14.10
CA PHE A 94 3.04 -5.98 -15.10
C PHE A 94 4.23 -6.09 -16.05
N THR A 95 4.06 -5.60 -17.29
CA THR A 95 5.10 -5.70 -18.31
C THR A 95 5.80 -4.37 -18.48
N VAL A 96 7.14 -4.41 -18.52
CA VAL A 96 8.00 -3.26 -18.83
C VAL A 96 8.55 -3.41 -20.24
N THR A 97 8.32 -2.39 -21.08
CA THR A 97 8.80 -2.37 -22.45
C THR A 97 10.27 -1.96 -22.53
N PRO A 98 10.97 -2.22 -23.68
CA PRO A 98 12.33 -1.74 -23.87
C PRO A 98 12.44 -0.20 -23.78
N GLU A 99 11.41 0.53 -24.22
CA GLU A 99 11.36 2.00 -24.19
C GLU A 99 11.24 2.50 -22.75
N GLN A 100 10.40 1.90 -21.94
CA GLN A 100 10.26 2.22 -20.51
C GLN A 100 11.55 1.88 -19.74
N LEU A 101 12.17 0.74 -20.06
CA LEU A 101 13.40 0.34 -19.39
C LEU A 101 14.62 1.23 -19.78
N LYS A 102 14.57 1.96 -20.90
CA LYS A 102 15.62 2.92 -21.30
C LYS A 102 15.51 4.26 -20.59
N ARG A 103 14.39 4.56 -19.91
CA ARG A 103 14.23 5.82 -19.16
C ARG A 103 15.25 5.90 -18.04
N ASP A 104 15.68 7.12 -17.70
CA ASP A 104 16.72 7.34 -16.67
C ASP A 104 16.24 6.99 -15.28
N ASP A 105 14.95 7.20 -15.01
CA ASP A 105 14.34 6.95 -13.71
C ASP A 105 13.01 6.15 -13.84
N ALA A 106 12.66 5.45 -12.78
CA ALA A 106 11.36 4.78 -12.63
C ALA A 106 11.03 4.70 -11.14
N GLN A 107 9.79 5.02 -10.80
CA GLN A 107 9.32 5.05 -9.42
C GLN A 107 8.01 4.28 -9.30
N LEU A 108 7.84 3.55 -8.19
CA LEU A 108 6.56 3.05 -7.73
C LEU A 108 5.98 4.06 -6.74
N VAL A 109 4.73 4.48 -6.98
CA VAL A 109 4.01 5.41 -6.11
C VAL A 109 2.81 4.69 -5.52
N PHE A 110 2.76 4.65 -4.19
CA PHE A 110 1.61 4.19 -3.43
C PHE A 110 0.95 5.40 -2.78
N GLU A 111 -0.31 5.66 -3.07
CA GLU A 111 -1.07 6.75 -2.43
C GLU A 111 -1.35 6.45 -0.96
N GLY A 112 -1.41 5.17 -0.61
CA GLY A 112 -1.53 4.70 0.77
C GLY A 112 -1.44 3.18 0.83
N LEU A 113 -0.92 2.68 1.95
CA LEU A 113 -0.90 1.26 2.31
C LEU A 113 -1.46 1.13 3.72
N ASP A 114 -2.54 0.38 3.89
CA ASP A 114 -3.22 0.25 5.19
C ASP A 114 -3.03 -1.18 5.76
N THR A 115 -2.11 -1.32 6.69
CA THR A 115 -1.22 -0.33 7.34
C THR A 115 0.22 -0.84 7.37
N TYR A 116 0.44 -2.02 7.94
CA TYR A 116 1.75 -2.66 8.05
C TYR A 116 1.99 -3.52 6.81
N ALA A 117 2.82 -3.06 5.91
CA ALA A 117 3.02 -3.73 4.62
C ALA A 117 4.51 -3.84 4.26
N ASP A 118 4.92 -5.04 3.89
CA ASP A 118 6.20 -5.30 3.24
C ASP A 118 5.98 -5.37 1.72
N VAL A 119 6.63 -4.49 0.96
CA VAL A 119 6.49 -4.40 -0.49
C VAL A 119 7.70 -5.00 -1.18
N TYR A 120 7.46 -5.91 -2.11
CA TYR A 120 8.50 -6.60 -2.87
C TYR A 120 8.30 -6.39 -4.37
N LEU A 121 9.38 -6.14 -5.09
CA LEU A 121 9.42 -6.16 -6.55
C LEU A 121 10.42 -7.23 -7.01
N ASN A 122 9.95 -8.18 -7.80
CA ASN A 122 10.77 -9.29 -8.28
C ASN A 122 11.49 -10.07 -7.16
N GLY A 123 10.86 -10.14 -5.98
CA GLY A 123 11.39 -10.78 -4.77
C GLY A 123 12.33 -9.90 -3.93
N ALA A 124 12.69 -8.70 -4.39
CA ALA A 124 13.48 -7.76 -3.61
C ALA A 124 12.57 -6.90 -2.71
N LEU A 125 12.84 -6.85 -1.41
CA LEU A 125 12.14 -5.96 -0.48
C LEU A 125 12.48 -4.51 -0.80
N LEU A 126 11.46 -3.69 -1.03
CA LEU A 126 11.58 -2.28 -1.35
C LEU A 126 11.21 -1.36 -0.19
N LEU A 127 10.18 -1.72 0.56
CA LEU A 127 9.58 -0.87 1.58
C LEU A 127 8.98 -1.73 2.69
N LYS A 128 9.08 -1.21 3.92
CA LYS A 128 8.24 -1.60 5.06
C LYS A 128 7.40 -0.40 5.46
N ALA A 129 6.10 -0.47 5.20
CA ALA A 129 5.14 0.56 5.56
C ALA A 129 4.54 0.26 6.93
N ASP A 130 4.21 1.33 7.69
CA ASP A 130 3.60 1.26 9.01
C ASP A 130 2.58 2.38 9.26
N ASN A 131 2.22 3.13 8.22
CA ASN A 131 1.40 4.32 8.33
C ASN A 131 0.48 4.47 7.10
N MET A 132 -0.84 4.38 7.32
CA MET A 132 -1.82 4.51 6.23
C MET A 132 -2.03 5.95 5.73
N PHE A 133 -1.59 6.97 6.49
CA PHE A 133 -1.85 8.38 6.18
C PHE A 133 -0.80 9.02 5.29
N VAL A 134 0.20 8.29 4.87
CA VAL A 134 1.28 8.78 3.99
C VAL A 134 1.34 8.00 2.69
N GLY A 135 1.66 8.70 1.61
CA GLY A 135 2.05 8.06 0.36
C GLY A 135 3.52 7.69 0.36
N TYR A 136 3.86 6.67 -0.42
CA TYR A 136 5.24 6.20 -0.56
C TYR A 136 5.67 6.27 -2.01
N THR A 137 6.82 6.90 -2.27
CA THR A 137 7.45 6.96 -3.59
C THR A 137 8.80 6.28 -3.51
N ILE A 138 8.98 5.23 -4.30
CA ILE A 138 10.15 4.34 -4.22
C ILE A 138 10.84 4.29 -5.58
N PRO A 139 12.13 4.66 -5.68
CA PRO A 139 12.89 4.46 -6.90
C PRO A 139 13.10 2.95 -7.14
N VAL A 140 12.71 2.47 -8.33
CA VAL A 140 12.72 1.03 -8.65
C VAL A 140 13.48 0.69 -9.93
N LYS A 141 14.14 1.65 -10.55
CA LYS A 141 14.83 1.47 -11.81
C LYS A 141 15.77 0.25 -11.83
N SER A 142 16.51 0.05 -10.74
CA SER A 142 17.48 -1.05 -10.62
C SER A 142 16.84 -2.42 -10.41
N GLN A 143 15.59 -2.47 -9.99
CA GLN A 143 14.84 -3.71 -9.74
C GLN A 143 13.97 -4.13 -10.93
N LEU A 144 13.68 -3.20 -11.86
CA LEU A 144 12.88 -3.48 -13.05
C LEU A 144 13.63 -4.37 -14.03
N ARG A 145 12.87 -5.28 -14.66
CA ARG A 145 13.35 -6.17 -15.71
C ARG A 145 12.57 -5.92 -16.99
N LEU A 146 13.19 -6.18 -18.13
CA LEU A 146 12.48 -6.22 -19.40
C LEU A 146 11.44 -7.34 -19.38
N GLY A 147 10.23 -7.06 -19.84
CA GLY A 147 9.13 -8.02 -19.82
C GLY A 147 8.42 -8.03 -18.48
N GLU A 148 8.03 -9.20 -18.01
CA GLU A 148 7.20 -9.37 -16.82
C GLU A 148 7.95 -9.04 -15.52
N ASN A 149 7.28 -8.27 -14.66
CA ASN A 149 7.71 -7.93 -13.32
C ASN A 149 6.58 -8.27 -12.36
N LEU A 150 6.91 -8.85 -11.21
CA LEU A 150 5.98 -9.22 -10.16
C LEU A 150 6.07 -8.23 -8.99
N LEU A 151 4.99 -7.53 -8.72
CA LEU A 151 4.79 -6.74 -7.52
C LEU A 151 4.02 -7.58 -6.50
N HIS A 152 4.58 -7.73 -5.30
CA HIS A 152 3.99 -8.48 -4.21
C HIS A 152 3.98 -7.63 -2.95
N ILE A 153 2.86 -7.61 -2.24
CA ILE A 153 2.66 -6.84 -1.01
C ILE A 153 2.15 -7.82 0.06
N TYR A 154 2.88 -7.87 1.17
CA TYR A 154 2.52 -8.66 2.34
C TYR A 154 1.99 -7.73 3.43
N PHE A 155 0.71 -7.83 3.76
CA PHE A 155 0.07 -7.07 4.82
C PHE A 155 0.06 -7.90 6.11
N HIS A 156 0.68 -7.35 7.13
CA HIS A 156 0.67 -7.94 8.47
C HIS A 156 -0.60 -7.57 9.23
N SER A 157 -1.06 -8.48 10.07
CA SER A 157 -2.14 -8.22 11.01
C SER A 157 -1.81 -7.00 11.89
N PRO A 158 -2.65 -5.96 11.91
CA PRO A 158 -2.43 -4.80 12.78
C PRO A 158 -2.47 -5.20 14.26
N ILE A 159 -3.28 -6.19 14.61
CA ILE A 159 -3.37 -6.70 15.98
C ILE A 159 -2.03 -7.32 16.40
N ARG A 160 -1.49 -8.23 15.58
CA ARG A 160 -0.20 -8.89 15.89
C ARG A 160 0.97 -7.91 15.93
N GLN A 161 0.96 -6.87 15.08
CA GLN A 161 2.01 -5.86 15.05
C GLN A 161 2.02 -4.95 16.27
N THR A 162 0.86 -4.66 16.85
CA THR A 162 0.73 -3.74 17.98
C THR A 162 0.77 -4.43 19.35
N MET A 163 0.47 -5.72 19.42
CA MET A 163 0.49 -6.50 20.68
C MET A 163 1.81 -6.42 21.48
N PRO A 164 3.01 -6.45 20.87
CA PRO A 164 4.25 -6.29 21.63
C PRO A 164 4.32 -4.94 22.34
N GLN A 165 3.87 -3.86 21.73
CA GLN A 165 3.84 -2.51 22.30
C GLN A 165 2.82 -2.46 23.45
N TYR A 166 1.63 -2.99 23.26
CA TYR A 166 0.63 -3.12 24.31
C TYR A 166 1.18 -3.87 25.52
N ASN A 167 1.79 -5.03 25.33
CA ASN A 167 2.31 -5.87 26.41
C ASN A 167 3.48 -5.22 27.17
N SER A 168 4.30 -4.39 26.51
CA SER A 168 5.46 -3.73 27.14
C SER A 168 5.08 -2.45 27.88
N ASN A 169 3.92 -1.87 27.59
CA ASN A 169 3.58 -0.54 28.05
C ASN A 169 2.98 -0.50 29.47
N GLY A 170 2.35 -1.60 29.93
CA GLY A 170 1.77 -1.71 31.29
C GLY A 170 0.56 -0.79 31.56
N PHE A 171 0.10 -0.03 30.57
CA PHE A 171 -1.03 0.89 30.62
C PHE A 171 -2.10 0.48 29.64
N ASN A 172 -3.36 0.56 30.06
CA ASN A 172 -4.51 0.46 29.18
C ASN A 172 -4.93 1.90 28.78
N TYR A 173 -4.59 2.30 27.56
CA TYR A 173 -4.97 3.62 27.06
C TYR A 173 -6.47 3.67 26.75
N PRO A 174 -7.12 4.83 26.95
CA PRO A 174 -8.50 5.02 26.52
C PRO A 174 -8.56 4.95 24.98
N ALA A 175 -9.41 4.08 24.49
CA ALA A 175 -9.70 3.89 23.06
C ALA A 175 -11.13 3.34 22.94
N ASP A 176 -12.11 4.17 23.28
CA ASP A 176 -13.50 3.78 23.45
C ASP A 176 -14.14 3.23 22.16
N ASN A 177 -13.60 3.61 20.99
CA ASN A 177 -14.01 3.12 19.68
C ASN A 177 -13.32 1.81 19.25
N ASP A 178 -12.30 1.35 19.98
CA ASP A 178 -11.61 0.09 19.69
C ASP A 178 -12.34 -1.06 20.37
N HIS A 179 -13.01 -1.86 19.57
CA HIS A 179 -13.78 -3.00 20.08
C HIS A 179 -12.92 -4.23 20.41
N HIS A 180 -11.62 -4.19 20.08
CA HIS A 180 -10.70 -5.23 20.52
C HIS A 180 -10.49 -5.15 22.04
N GLU A 181 -10.56 -6.28 22.75
CA GLU A 181 -10.47 -6.32 24.22
C GLU A 181 -9.22 -5.64 24.81
N LYS A 182 -8.17 -5.46 24.01
CA LYS A 182 -6.88 -4.88 24.43
C LYS A 182 -6.63 -3.45 23.95
N HIS A 183 -7.59 -2.85 23.25
CA HIS A 183 -7.52 -1.45 22.80
C HIS A 183 -6.18 -1.10 22.13
N VAL A 184 -5.82 -1.83 21.08
CA VAL A 184 -4.50 -1.74 20.43
C VAL A 184 -4.39 -0.63 19.39
N SER A 185 -5.50 0.02 19.02
CA SER A 185 -5.56 1.08 18.00
C SER A 185 -4.62 2.25 18.26
N VAL A 186 -4.38 2.59 19.53
CA VAL A 186 -3.51 3.70 19.94
C VAL A 186 -2.03 3.48 19.56
N PHE A 187 -1.64 2.26 19.25
CA PHE A 187 -0.28 1.91 18.83
C PHE A 187 -0.12 1.86 17.31
N SER A 188 -1.17 2.13 16.55
CA SER A 188 -1.17 2.02 15.09
C SER A 188 -1.40 3.36 14.41
N ARG A 189 -0.71 3.62 13.32
CA ARG A 189 -0.99 4.74 12.41
C ARG A 189 -2.09 4.34 11.40
N LYS A 190 -3.23 3.91 11.95
CA LYS A 190 -4.41 3.46 11.24
C LYS A 190 -5.62 4.27 11.70
N ALA A 191 -6.56 4.52 10.79
CA ALA A 191 -7.73 5.32 11.11
C ALA A 191 -8.57 4.66 12.23
N PRO A 192 -8.98 5.41 13.26
CA PRO A 192 -9.75 4.87 14.39
C PRO A 192 -11.01 4.14 13.97
N TYR A 193 -11.73 4.63 12.95
CA TYR A 193 -12.94 3.98 12.45
C TYR A 193 -12.71 2.55 11.92
N SER A 194 -11.46 2.16 11.67
CA SER A 194 -11.13 0.77 11.28
C SER A 194 -11.19 -0.20 12.44
N TYR A 195 -11.25 0.27 13.68
CA TYR A 195 -11.34 -0.54 14.90
C TYR A 195 -12.74 -0.54 15.52
N GLY A 196 -13.60 0.37 15.07
CA GLY A 196 -14.95 0.51 15.54
C GLY A 196 -15.54 1.86 15.13
N TRP A 197 -16.75 2.15 15.57
CA TRP A 197 -17.37 3.45 15.34
C TRP A 197 -16.69 4.56 16.17
N ASP A 198 -16.50 5.71 15.55
CA ASP A 198 -15.88 6.85 16.20
C ASP A 198 -16.89 7.95 16.51
N TRP A 199 -17.81 7.70 17.39
CA TRP A 199 -18.70 8.70 17.98
C TRP A 199 -18.61 8.74 19.48
#